data_20d520ce495726f59ae4a63f50d615e8
#
_entry.id   20d520ce495726f59ae4a63f50d615e8
#
_cell.length_a   1.000
_cell.length_b   1.000
_cell.length_c   1.000
_cell.angle_alpha   90.00
_cell.angle_beta   90.00
_cell.angle_gamma   90.00
#
_symmetry.space_group_name_H-M   'P 1'
#
loop_
_entity.id
_entity.type
_entity.pdbx_description
1 polymer ?
#
loop_
_entity_poly.entity_id
_entity_poly.type
_entity_poly.pdbx_seq_one_letter_code
_entity_poly.pdbx_strand_id
1 'polypeptide(L)'
;MEQYQEAIEKFKEALKQQPENAEIWCSWGVALVELQQYQEAVEKFEKALEVKPDFVPALYGCGFALTAIGRKEEASEKFKKAKEIAPDNAAEST
;
A
#
# COMPACT_ATOMS: atom_id res chain seq x y z
N MET A 1 -19.04 1.51 -2.49
CA MET A 1 -18.62 1.76 -1.15
C MET A 1 -18.78 0.58 -0.25
N GLU A 2 -19.94 -0.04 -0.23
CA GLU A 2 -20.13 -1.18 0.61
C GLU A 2 -19.17 -2.30 0.27
N GLN A 3 -18.82 -2.42 -1.00
CA GLN A 3 -17.89 -3.49 -1.41
C GLN A 3 -16.56 -3.37 -0.70
N TYR A 4 -16.08 -2.13 -0.54
CA TYR A 4 -14.79 -1.94 0.12
C TYR A 4 -14.90 -2.19 1.62
N GLN A 5 -16.04 -1.83 2.21
CA GLN A 5 -16.23 -2.11 3.62
C GLN A 5 -16.28 -3.62 3.88
N GLU A 6 -16.97 -4.34 3.01
CA GLU A 6 -17.02 -5.79 3.14
C GLU A 6 -15.66 -6.41 2.93
N ALA A 7 -14.89 -5.88 1.96
CA ALA A 7 -13.56 -6.39 1.73
C ALA A 7 -12.69 -6.18 2.95
N ILE A 8 -12.81 -5.01 3.58
CA ILE A 8 -12.01 -4.73 4.78
C ILE A 8 -12.33 -5.70 5.89
N GLU A 9 -13.61 -6.04 6.06
CA GLU A 9 -13.96 -7.02 7.09
C GLU A 9 -13.32 -8.37 6.81
N LYS A 10 -13.28 -8.76 5.54
CA LYS A 10 -12.64 -10.00 5.17
C LYS A 10 -11.13 -9.95 5.38
N PHE A 11 -10.52 -8.79 5.12
CA PHE A 11 -9.09 -8.65 5.37
C PHE A 11 -8.79 -8.79 6.85
N LYS A 12 -9.62 -8.17 7.70
CA LYS A 12 -9.43 -8.30 9.14
C LYS A 12 -9.48 -9.74 9.57
N GLU A 13 -10.45 -10.48 9.02
CA GLU A 13 -10.60 -11.88 9.39
C GLU A 13 -9.41 -12.69 8.92
N ALA A 14 -8.96 -12.43 7.69
CA ALA A 14 -7.82 -13.16 7.14
C ALA A 14 -6.55 -12.88 7.94
N LEU A 15 -6.38 -11.65 8.42
CA LEU A 15 -5.20 -11.31 9.19
C LEU A 15 -5.15 -11.98 10.54
N LYS A 16 -6.29 -12.42 11.06
CA LYS A 16 -6.26 -13.20 12.30
C LYS A 16 -5.53 -14.52 12.09
N GLN A 17 -5.63 -15.07 10.88
CA GLN A 17 -4.95 -16.32 10.56
C GLN A 17 -3.58 -16.09 9.99
N GLN A 18 -3.38 -14.98 9.28
CA GLN A 18 -2.12 -14.69 8.62
C GLN A 18 -1.69 -13.26 8.93
N PRO A 19 -1.30 -12.98 10.18
CA PRO A 19 -1.00 -11.60 10.56
C PRO A 19 0.21 -11.01 9.85
N GLU A 20 1.05 -11.86 9.26
CA GLU A 20 2.20 -11.36 8.55
C GLU A 20 2.08 -11.53 7.06
N ASN A 21 0.88 -11.39 6.54
CA ASN A 21 0.69 -11.47 5.10
C ASN A 21 0.68 -10.04 4.53
N ALA A 22 1.79 -9.67 3.90
CA ALA A 22 1.94 -8.31 3.38
C ALA A 22 0.90 -7.99 2.33
N GLU A 23 0.49 -8.98 1.52
CA GLU A 23 -0.50 -8.73 0.49
C GLU A 23 -1.85 -8.35 1.06
N ILE A 24 -2.23 -8.95 2.18
CA ILE A 24 -3.51 -8.62 2.81
C ILE A 24 -3.46 -7.20 3.38
N TRP A 25 -2.35 -6.84 4.06
CA TRP A 25 -2.21 -5.49 4.56
C TRP A 25 -2.27 -4.48 3.42
N CYS A 26 -1.59 -4.78 2.32
CA CYS A 26 -1.58 -3.90 1.17
C CYS A 26 -2.98 -3.77 0.56
N SER A 27 -3.72 -4.88 0.46
CA SER A 27 -5.08 -4.85 -0.08
C SER A 27 -5.99 -4.00 0.79
N TRP A 28 -5.81 -4.06 2.09
CA TRP A 28 -6.58 -3.22 3.00
C TRP A 28 -6.26 -1.74 2.73
N GLY A 29 -4.97 -1.42 2.55
CA GLY A 29 -4.59 -0.05 2.21
C GLY A 29 -5.24 0.43 0.94
N VAL A 30 -5.30 -0.44 -0.09
CA VAL A 30 -5.91 -0.08 -1.36
C VAL A 30 -7.40 0.19 -1.17
N ALA A 31 -8.10 -0.64 -0.39
CA ALA A 31 -9.51 -0.42 -0.14
C ALA A 31 -9.75 0.92 0.54
N LEU A 32 -8.85 1.28 1.47
CA LEU A 32 -8.98 2.56 2.16
C LEU A 32 -8.73 3.73 1.22
N VAL A 33 -7.81 3.56 0.26
CA VAL A 33 -7.58 4.59 -0.75
C VAL A 33 -8.86 4.78 -1.57
N GLU A 34 -9.51 3.69 -1.93
CA GLU A 34 -10.75 3.81 -2.71
C GLU A 34 -11.85 4.51 -1.91
N LEU A 35 -11.80 4.36 -0.58
CA LEU A 35 -12.74 5.07 0.28
C LEU A 35 -12.22 6.47 0.64
N GLN A 36 -11.10 6.86 0.07
CA GLN A 36 -10.48 8.17 0.30
C GLN A 36 -10.06 8.38 1.76
N GLN A 37 -9.79 7.29 2.46
CA GLN A 37 -9.31 7.36 3.83
C GLN A 37 -7.79 7.20 3.77
N TYR A 38 -7.13 8.24 3.29
CA TYR A 38 -5.71 8.16 2.93
C TYR A 38 -4.80 8.01 4.13
N GLN A 39 -5.12 8.68 5.22
CA GLN A 39 -4.28 8.59 6.43
C GLN A 39 -4.25 7.15 6.94
N GLU A 40 -5.41 6.52 7.02
CA GLU A 40 -5.45 5.14 7.44
C GLU A 40 -4.78 4.24 6.42
N ALA A 41 -4.92 4.55 5.15
CA ALA A 41 -4.28 3.74 4.11
C ALA A 41 -2.77 3.72 4.30
N VAL A 42 -2.18 4.87 4.64
CA VAL A 42 -0.74 4.92 4.90
C VAL A 42 -0.38 3.92 5.99
N GLU A 43 -1.18 3.85 7.05
CA GLU A 43 -0.89 2.94 8.14
C GLU A 43 -0.87 1.49 7.69
N LYS A 44 -1.82 1.12 6.82
CA LYS A 44 -1.90 -0.27 6.38
C LYS A 44 -0.78 -0.61 5.41
N PHE A 45 -0.42 0.33 4.53
CA PHE A 45 0.72 0.11 3.66
C PHE A 45 2.01 0.01 4.46
N GLU A 46 2.15 0.81 5.53
CA GLU A 46 3.33 0.70 6.36
C GLU A 46 3.39 -0.65 7.05
N LYS A 47 2.24 -1.19 7.46
CA LYS A 47 2.22 -2.52 8.03
C LYS A 47 2.70 -3.56 7.02
N ALA A 48 2.26 -3.44 5.78
CA ALA A 48 2.72 -4.34 4.74
C ALA A 48 4.24 -4.24 4.57
N LEU A 49 4.77 -3.02 4.68
CA LEU A 49 6.21 -2.81 4.52
C LEU A 49 7.01 -3.26 5.74
N GLU A 50 6.38 -3.31 6.91
CA GLU A 50 7.04 -3.91 8.06
C GLU A 50 7.26 -5.40 7.83
N VAL A 51 6.27 -6.05 7.22
CA VAL A 51 6.36 -7.46 6.95
C VAL A 51 7.32 -7.72 5.79
N LYS A 52 7.22 -6.91 4.75
CA LYS A 52 8.01 -7.13 3.55
C LYS A 52 8.49 -5.77 3.03
N PRO A 53 9.66 -5.33 3.45
CA PRO A 53 10.12 -3.96 3.14
C PRO A 53 10.28 -3.65 1.65
N ASP A 54 10.46 -4.67 0.82
CA ASP A 54 10.61 -4.45 -0.60
C ASP A 54 9.34 -4.80 -1.39
N PHE A 55 8.19 -4.76 -0.72
CA PHE A 55 6.94 -5.10 -1.39
C PHE A 55 6.51 -3.89 -2.24
N VAL A 56 6.80 -3.96 -3.53
CA VAL A 56 6.62 -2.83 -4.44
C VAL A 56 5.20 -2.28 -4.46
N PRO A 57 4.15 -3.13 -4.51
CA PRO A 57 2.80 -2.56 -4.51
C PRO A 57 2.51 -1.70 -3.29
N ALA A 58 3.05 -2.07 -2.11
CA ALA A 58 2.83 -1.27 -0.92
C ALA A 58 3.62 0.02 -0.96
N LEU A 59 4.81 -0.01 -1.58
CA LEU A 59 5.59 1.22 -1.73
C LEU A 59 4.86 2.21 -2.61
N TYR A 60 4.32 1.77 -3.73
CA TYR A 60 3.56 2.66 -4.60
C TYR A 60 2.27 3.12 -3.93
N GLY A 61 1.56 2.20 -3.27
CA GLY A 61 0.33 2.58 -2.57
C GLY A 61 0.57 3.59 -1.49
N CYS A 62 1.63 3.38 -0.71
CA CYS A 62 1.98 4.30 0.36
C CYS A 62 2.34 5.66 -0.20
N GLY A 63 3.14 5.67 -1.29
CA GLY A 63 3.50 6.92 -1.92
C GLY A 63 2.29 7.69 -2.41
N PHE A 64 1.33 6.98 -3.00
CA PHE A 64 0.11 7.62 -3.46
C PHE A 64 -0.67 8.24 -2.30
N ALA A 65 -0.87 7.47 -1.23
CA ALA A 65 -1.63 7.97 -0.09
C ALA A 65 -0.92 9.12 0.61
N LEU A 66 0.41 9.04 0.71
CA LEU A 66 1.19 10.13 1.31
C LEU A 66 1.06 11.40 0.49
N THR A 67 1.08 11.27 -0.84
CA THR A 67 0.91 12.42 -1.70
C THR A 67 -0.46 13.04 -1.47
N ALA A 68 -1.49 12.19 -1.32
CA ALA A 68 -2.84 12.68 -1.13
C ALA A 68 -2.99 13.49 0.15
N ILE A 69 -2.21 13.19 1.17
CA ILE A 69 -2.29 13.94 2.43
C ILE A 69 -1.20 15.01 2.53
N GLY A 70 -0.50 15.26 1.43
CA GLY A 70 0.44 16.37 1.41
C GLY A 70 1.84 16.07 1.91
N ARG A 71 2.16 14.82 2.20
CA ARG A 71 3.49 14.46 2.71
C ARG A 71 4.36 14.05 1.56
N LYS A 72 4.73 15.03 0.75
CA LYS A 72 5.34 14.77 -0.55
C LYS A 72 6.76 14.23 -0.48
N GLU A 73 7.54 14.66 0.50
CA GLU A 73 8.91 14.15 0.61
C GLU A 73 8.91 12.68 0.97
N GLU A 74 8.05 12.29 1.89
CA GLU A 74 7.96 10.89 2.26
C GLU A 74 7.46 10.07 1.09
N ALA A 75 6.47 10.61 0.35
CA ALA A 75 5.96 9.93 -0.83
C ALA A 75 7.06 9.71 -1.85
N SER A 76 7.88 10.72 -2.05
CA SER A 76 8.96 10.66 -3.02
C SER A 76 9.94 9.55 -2.66
N GLU A 77 10.23 9.39 -1.38
CA GLU A 77 11.12 8.34 -0.95
C GLU A 77 10.55 6.96 -1.22
N LYS A 78 9.23 6.80 -1.02
CA LYS A 78 8.61 5.51 -1.31
C LYS A 78 8.67 5.19 -2.80
N PHE A 79 8.37 6.17 -3.64
CA PHE A 79 8.43 5.97 -5.09
C PHE A 79 9.85 5.67 -5.53
N LYS A 80 10.82 6.38 -4.97
CA LYS A 80 12.22 6.16 -5.34
C LYS A 80 12.63 4.74 -4.99
N LYS A 81 12.27 4.28 -3.80
CA LYS A 81 12.63 2.93 -3.40
C LYS A 81 11.96 1.90 -4.30
N ALA A 82 10.70 2.13 -4.66
CA ALA A 82 10.01 1.20 -5.53
C ALA A 82 10.72 1.08 -6.86
N LYS A 83 11.18 2.21 -7.39
CA LYS A 83 11.87 2.18 -8.67
C LYS A 83 13.23 1.52 -8.59
N GLU A 84 13.88 1.63 -7.45
CA GLU A 84 15.16 0.96 -7.27
C GLU A 84 14.99 -0.55 -7.24
N ILE A 85 13.91 -1.02 -6.62
CA ILE A 85 13.67 -2.44 -6.53
C ILE A 85 13.17 -2.99 -7.86
N ALA A 86 12.24 -2.29 -8.50
CA ALA A 86 11.66 -2.71 -9.77
C ALA A 86 11.78 -1.57 -10.75
N PRO A 87 12.90 -1.45 -11.41
CA PRO A 87 13.11 -0.37 -12.34
C PRO A 87 12.08 -0.49 -13.40
N ASP A 88 11.59 0.57 -13.79
CA ASP A 88 10.62 0.57 -14.55
C ASP A 88 10.75 0.02 -15.72
N ASN A 89 10.19 -0.28 -16.06
CA ASN A 89 9.87 -0.73 -17.01
C ASN A 89 9.80 0.02 -18.11
N ALA A 90 9.97 1.08 -17.94
CA ALA A 90 10.14 1.86 -19.06
C ALA A 90 11.09 1.19 -19.91
N ALA A 91 12.04 0.67 -19.27
CA ALA A 91 13.03 0.02 -19.99
C ALA A 91 12.46 -1.09 -20.75
N GLU A 92 11.57 -1.74 -20.21
CA GLU A 92 11.11 -2.80 -20.87
C GLU A 92 10.20 -2.46 -21.86
N SER A 93 9.56 -1.39 -21.78
CA SER A 93 8.65 -1.05 -22.77
C SER A 93 9.32 -0.58 -24.01
N THR A 94 10.56 -0.43 -24.02
CA THR A 94 11.18 -0.03 -25.27
C THR A 94 11.57 -1.21 -26.17
#